data_7b6abde379bfffb00013527796b4be21
#
_entry.id   7b6abde379bfffb00013527796b4be21
#
_cell.length_a   1.000
_cell.length_b   1.000
_cell.length_c   1.000
_cell.angle_alpha   90.00
_cell.angle_beta   90.00
_cell.angle_gamma   90.00
#
_symmetry.space_group_name_H-M   'P 1'
#
loop_
_entity.id
_entity.type
_entity.pdbx_description
1 polymer ?
#
loop_
_entity_poly.entity_id
_entity_poly.type
_entity_poly.pdbx_seq_one_letter_code
_entity_poly.pdbx_strand_id
1 'polypeptide(L)' 'MQDIRNSDGRKVCQVDEHRATVEIRRKDCLTQIRFLPDGKAVIKNSKVTA' A
#
# COMPACT_ATOMS: atom_id res chain seq x y z
N MET A 1 -7.66 7.03 3.83
CA MET A 1 -6.31 6.43 3.79
C MET A 1 -5.35 7.24 4.64
N GLN A 2 -4.46 6.57 5.31
CA GLN A 2 -3.47 7.18 6.16
C GLN A 2 -2.09 7.08 5.50
N ASP A 3 -1.37 8.20 5.44
CA ASP A 3 0.00 8.23 4.94
C ASP A 3 0.95 7.74 6.02
N ILE A 4 1.81 6.80 5.68
CA ILE A 4 2.85 6.32 6.57
C ILE A 4 4.17 6.94 6.12
N ARG A 5 4.86 7.58 7.07
CA ARG A 5 6.14 8.24 6.80
C ARG A 5 7.25 7.57 7.59
N ASN A 6 8.46 7.58 7.01
CA ASN A 6 9.63 7.07 7.70
C ASN A 6 10.21 8.13 8.66
N SER A 7 11.32 7.80 9.30
CA SER A 7 11.97 8.71 10.26
C SER A 7 12.47 10.00 9.61
N ASP A 8 12.68 10.02 8.30
CA ASP A 8 13.08 11.21 7.56
C ASP A 8 11.90 12.06 7.12
N GLY A 9 10.68 11.66 7.46
CA GLY A 9 9.47 12.36 7.07
C GLY A 9 9.00 12.08 5.66
N ARG A 10 9.60 11.13 4.98
CA ARG A 10 9.24 10.76 3.61
C ARG A 10 8.11 9.74 3.62
N LYS A 11 7.17 9.90 2.71
CA LYS A 11 6.07 8.97 2.56
C LYS A 11 6.56 7.63 2.04
N VAL A 12 6.27 6.57 2.79
CA VAL A 12 6.65 5.20 2.43
C VAL A 12 5.51 4.48 1.76
N CYS A 13 4.30 4.58 2.34
CA CYS A 13 3.13 3.88 1.84
C CYS A 13 1.86 4.55 2.36
N GLN A 14 0.72 4.04 1.92
CA GLN A 14 -0.57 4.43 2.46
C GLN A 14 -1.28 3.20 3.03
N VAL A 15 -2.03 3.39 4.10
CA VAL A 15 -2.78 2.32 4.75
C VAL A 15 -4.25 2.69 4.77
N ASP A 16 -5.11 1.77 4.33
CA ASP A 16 -6.55 1.89 4.43
C ASP A 16 -7.03 0.87 5.47
N GLU A 17 -7.32 1.36 6.67
CA GLU A 17 -7.71 0.49 7.79
C GLU A 17 -9.08 -0.17 7.55
N HIS A 18 -10.00 0.53 6.91
CA HIS A 18 -11.33 -0.02 6.64
C HIS A 18 -11.29 -1.20 5.69
N ARG A 19 -10.37 -1.17 4.74
CA ARG A 19 -10.23 -2.23 3.75
C ARG A 19 -9.08 -3.18 4.06
N ALA A 20 -8.38 -2.96 5.17
CA ALA A 20 -7.20 -3.72 5.57
C ALA A 20 -6.21 -3.83 4.42
N THR A 21 -5.94 -2.71 3.77
CA THR A 21 -5.12 -2.65 2.55
C THR A 21 -3.96 -1.69 2.76
N VAL A 22 -2.79 -2.08 2.24
CA VAL A 22 -1.60 -1.24 2.21
C VAL A 22 -1.25 -0.98 0.76
N GLU A 23 -0.99 0.28 0.41
CA GLU A 23 -0.56 0.66 -0.93
C GLU A 23 0.85 1.23 -0.88
N ILE A 24 1.73 0.70 -1.71
CA ILE A 24 3.10 1.17 -1.84
C ILE A 24 3.29 1.65 -3.28
N ARG A 25 3.59 2.94 -3.43
CA ARG A 25 3.81 3.53 -4.73
C ARG A 25 5.30 3.86 -4.90
N ARG A 26 5.89 3.35 -5.94
CA ARG A 26 7.28 3.61 -6.29
C ARG A 26 7.38 3.90 -7.78
N LYS A 27 7.79 5.11 -8.14
CA LYS A 27 7.88 5.55 -9.55
C LYS A 27 6.55 5.29 -10.26
N ASP A 28 6.56 4.37 -11.23
CA ASP A 28 5.37 4.00 -12.00
C ASP A 28 4.77 2.67 -11.56
N CYS A 29 5.21 2.15 -10.42
CA CYS A 29 4.74 0.87 -9.90
C CYS A 29 3.85 1.08 -8.68
N LEU A 30 2.73 0.38 -8.62
CA LEU A 30 1.82 0.37 -7.48
C LEU A 30 1.70 -1.06 -6.97
N THR A 31 1.98 -1.26 -5.70
CA THR A 31 1.79 -2.54 -5.02
C THR A 31 0.69 -2.38 -3.99
N GLN A 32 -0.34 -3.22 -4.09
CA GLN A 32 -1.42 -3.27 -3.13
C GLN A 32 -1.37 -4.59 -2.38
N ILE A 33 -1.43 -4.51 -1.05
CA ILE A 33 -1.45 -5.68 -0.18
C ILE A 33 -2.74 -5.61 0.62
N ARG A 34 -3.61 -6.59 0.40
CA ARG A 34 -4.89 -6.68 1.10
C ARG A 34 -4.87 -7.86 2.05
N PHE A 35 -5.15 -7.61 3.32
CA PHE A 35 -5.22 -8.65 4.34
C PHE A 35 -6.65 -9.18 4.44
N LEU A 36 -6.76 -10.50 4.43
CA LEU A 36 -8.05 -11.18 4.55
C LEU A 36 -8.35 -11.52 6.00
N PRO A 37 -9.63 -11.74 6.35
CA PRO A 37 -9.99 -12.09 7.74
C PRO A 37 -9.34 -13.35 8.27
N ASP A 38 -8.93 -14.26 7.39
CA ASP A 38 -8.25 -15.51 7.77
C ASP A 38 -6.75 -15.34 8.00
N GLY A 39 -6.24 -14.12 7.89
CA GLY A 39 -4.82 -13.82 8.09
C GLY A 39 -3.97 -13.93 6.84
N LYS A 40 -4.54 -14.30 5.72
CA LYS A 40 -3.80 -14.35 4.45
C LYS A 40 -3.72 -12.97 3.82
N ALA A 41 -2.73 -12.78 2.95
CA ALA A 41 -2.54 -11.53 2.22
C ALA A 41 -2.67 -11.78 0.71
N VAL A 42 -3.39 -10.86 0.05
CA VAL A 42 -3.49 -10.84 -1.41
C VAL A 42 -2.62 -9.69 -1.90
N ILE A 43 -1.66 -9.99 -2.76
CA ILE A 43 -0.72 -8.99 -3.28
C ILE A 43 -1.02 -8.76 -4.76
N LYS A 44 -1.21 -7.50 -5.11
CA LYS A 44 -1.47 -7.10 -6.49
C LYS A 44 -0.48 -6.02 -6.90
N ASN A 45 0.22 -6.26 -7.99
CA ASN A 45 1.14 -5.30 -8.58
C ASN A 45 0.57 -4.77 -9.89
N SER A 46 0.69 -3.47 -10.09
CA SER A 46 0.26 -2.85 -11.34
C SER A 46 1.20 -1.71 -11.71
N LYS A 47 1.20 -1.33 -12.98
CA LYS A 47 1.90 -0.14 -13.43
C LYS A 47 0.93 1.01 -13.52
N VAL A 48 1.34 2.16 -13.00
CA VAL A 48 0.59 3.40 -13.11
C VAL A 48 1.13 4.12 -14.34
N THR A 49 0.37 4.10 -15.42
CA THR A 49 0.71 4.89 -16.60
C THR A 49 0.28 6.32 -16.38
N ALA A 50 1.22 7.20 -16.51
CA ALA A 50 0.94 8.63 -16.39
C ALA A 50 0.24 9.14 -17.66
#